data_1ca7c5f5b2b7db55397f8a76f8075069
#
_entry.id   1ca7c5f5b2b7db55397f8a76f8075069
#
_cell.length_a   1.000
_cell.length_b   1.000
_cell.length_c   1.000
_cell.angle_alpha   90.00
_cell.angle_beta   90.00
_cell.angle_gamma   90.00
#
_symmetry.space_group_name_H-M   'P 1'
#
loop_
_entity.id
_entity.type
_entity.pdbx_description
1 polymer ?
#
loop_
_entity_poly.entity_id
_entity_poly.type
_entity_poly.pdbx_seq_one_letter_code
_entity_poly.pdbx_strand_id
1 'polypeptide(L)'
;CASCHMPPSQHGGTNHRFAASRDVHMLRSAAKIIGSRDGDELVITFTRRAVGHAFPTGDLFRRLRVLARDAEGNLVSAELGRKTKLGPTADNRPFVRGDQTAIRLPIGSGAATFRVVYERVQHPLTEDESVAIVTESVELARGAIEARGLE
;
A
#
# COMPACT_ATOMS: atom_id res chain seq x y z
N CYS A 1 9.50 17.34 -7.25
CA CYS A 1 9.57 16.32 -8.32
C CYS A 1 11.01 15.93 -8.64
N ALA A 2 11.90 16.89 -8.91
CA ALA A 2 13.28 16.61 -9.34
C ALA A 2 14.08 15.82 -8.28
N SER A 3 14.04 16.23 -7.02
CA SER A 3 14.77 15.57 -5.92
C SER A 3 14.44 14.09 -5.73
N CYS A 4 13.20 13.68 -6.04
CA CYS A 4 12.76 12.28 -5.90
C CYS A 4 12.84 11.50 -7.21
N HIS A 5 12.40 12.11 -8.31
CA HIS A 5 12.33 11.41 -9.60
C HIS A 5 13.59 11.52 -10.46
N MET A 6 14.39 12.54 -10.19
CA MET A 6 15.63 12.82 -10.93
C MET A 6 16.75 13.24 -9.95
N PRO A 7 17.19 12.33 -9.03
CA PRO A 7 18.22 12.67 -8.07
C PRO A 7 19.56 12.97 -8.76
N PRO A 8 20.48 13.66 -8.06
CA PRO A 8 21.82 13.90 -8.60
C PRO A 8 22.50 12.59 -9.03
N SER A 9 23.20 12.62 -10.13
CA SER A 9 24.01 11.50 -10.63
C SER A 9 25.40 11.52 -9.94
N GLN A 10 26.00 10.35 -9.71
CA GLN A 10 27.36 10.22 -9.17
C GLN A 10 28.43 10.85 -10.09
N HIS A 11 28.13 11.01 -11.37
CA HIS A 11 29.03 11.60 -12.39
C HIS A 11 28.72 13.06 -12.71
N GLY A 12 27.93 13.72 -11.85
CA GLY A 12 27.43 15.07 -12.10
C GLY A 12 26.15 15.06 -12.95
N GLY A 13 25.38 16.16 -12.88
CA GLY A 13 24.10 16.27 -13.56
C GLY A 13 22.98 15.51 -12.88
N THR A 14 21.89 15.26 -13.60
CA THR A 14 20.64 14.70 -13.09
C THR A 14 20.40 13.30 -13.62
N ASN A 15 19.98 12.39 -12.74
CA ASN A 15 19.63 11.02 -13.13
C ASN A 15 18.20 10.97 -13.68
N HIS A 16 18.05 10.72 -14.97
CA HIS A 16 16.77 10.65 -15.67
C HIS A 16 16.13 9.24 -15.70
N ARG A 17 16.60 8.28 -14.92
CA ARG A 17 16.10 6.90 -14.94
C ARG A 17 14.68 6.74 -14.39
N PHE A 18 14.15 7.75 -13.70
CA PHE A 18 12.81 7.71 -13.09
C PHE A 18 12.53 6.43 -12.29
N ALA A 19 13.51 6.00 -11.53
CA ALA A 19 13.47 4.70 -10.83
C ALA A 19 12.42 4.61 -9.70
N ALA A 20 11.81 5.73 -9.32
CA ALA A 20 10.99 5.89 -8.11
C ALA A 20 10.05 4.72 -7.80
N SER A 21 9.31 4.23 -8.79
CA SER A 21 8.37 3.10 -8.60
C SER A 21 9.03 1.71 -8.62
N ARG A 22 10.33 1.65 -8.89
CA ARG A 22 11.15 0.43 -8.90
C ARG A 22 12.22 0.46 -7.82
N ASP A 23 12.39 1.59 -7.16
CA ASP A 23 13.33 1.74 -6.07
C ASP A 23 12.65 1.43 -4.74
N VAL A 24 13.07 0.34 -4.11
CA VAL A 24 12.49 -0.15 -2.84
C VAL A 24 12.64 0.87 -1.72
N HIS A 25 13.75 1.60 -1.66
CA HIS A 25 13.98 2.63 -0.64
C HIS A 25 13.02 3.79 -0.82
N MET A 26 12.82 4.25 -2.05
CA MET A 26 11.86 5.31 -2.35
C MET A 26 10.43 4.87 -2.04
N LEU A 27 10.04 3.65 -2.40
CA LEU A 27 8.71 3.12 -2.07
C LEU A 27 8.50 3.08 -0.55
N ARG A 28 9.46 2.58 0.22
CA ARG A 28 9.39 2.53 1.69
C ARG A 28 9.44 3.90 2.35
N SER A 29 10.08 4.88 1.74
CA SER A 29 10.13 6.25 2.24
C SER A 29 8.85 7.06 1.97
N ALA A 30 7.97 6.59 1.08
CA ALA A 30 6.78 7.31 0.66
C ALA A 30 5.77 7.52 1.80
N ALA A 31 5.64 6.55 2.70
CA ALA A 31 4.76 6.63 3.85
C ALA A 31 5.37 5.92 5.07
N LYS A 32 5.07 6.42 6.26
CA LYS A 32 5.22 5.68 7.51
C LYS A 32 3.97 4.80 7.65
N ILE A 33 4.17 3.50 7.86
CA ILE A 33 3.10 2.51 7.97
C ILE A 33 3.17 1.91 9.37
N ILE A 34 2.05 2.00 10.11
CA ILE A 34 1.94 1.47 11.47
C ILE A 34 0.66 0.63 11.54
N GLY A 35 0.78 -0.56 12.13
CA GLY A 35 -0.36 -1.37 12.54
C GLY A 35 -0.64 -1.19 14.02
N SER A 36 -1.90 -1.10 14.38
CA SER A 36 -2.40 -1.08 15.76
C SER A 36 -3.71 -1.84 15.86
N ARG A 37 -4.10 -2.20 17.08
CA ARG A 37 -5.41 -2.77 17.36
C ARG A 37 -6.37 -1.69 17.81
N ASP A 38 -7.61 -1.77 17.34
CA ASP A 38 -8.73 -0.99 17.84
C ASP A 38 -9.94 -1.96 17.98
N GLY A 39 -10.21 -2.41 19.21
CA GLY A 39 -11.16 -3.48 19.45
C GLY A 39 -10.78 -4.78 18.73
N ASP A 40 -11.69 -5.28 17.90
CA ASP A 40 -11.50 -6.49 17.09
C ASP A 40 -11.01 -6.20 15.66
N GLU A 41 -10.51 -4.98 15.43
CA GLU A 41 -9.98 -4.55 14.15
C GLU A 41 -8.46 -4.31 14.21
N LEU A 42 -7.80 -4.69 13.13
CA LEU A 42 -6.47 -4.19 12.76
C LEU A 42 -6.63 -2.86 12.06
N VAL A 43 -5.96 -1.85 12.56
CA VAL A 43 -5.90 -0.52 11.93
C VAL A 43 -4.50 -0.30 11.35
N ILE A 44 -4.40 -0.24 10.04
CA ILE A 44 -3.16 0.12 9.36
C ILE A 44 -3.22 1.60 8.99
N THR A 45 -2.35 2.36 9.64
CA THR A 45 -2.24 3.80 9.42
C THR A 45 -1.07 4.10 8.49
N PHE A 46 -1.38 4.82 7.42
CA PHE A 46 -0.41 5.37 6.48
C PHE A 46 -0.26 6.87 6.75
N THR A 47 0.93 7.30 7.14
CA THR A 47 1.26 8.72 7.28
C THR A 47 2.20 9.10 6.14
N ARG A 48 1.76 10.02 5.29
CA ARG A 48 2.55 10.52 4.17
C ARG A 48 3.86 11.15 4.66
N ARG A 49 4.94 10.88 3.95
CA ARG A 49 6.26 11.47 4.21
C ARG A 49 6.68 12.37 3.04
N ALA A 50 7.81 12.06 2.42
CA ALA A 50 8.46 12.88 1.39
C ALA A 50 7.80 12.83 0.01
N VAL A 51 6.48 12.54 -0.09
CA VAL A 51 5.76 12.40 -1.35
C VAL A 51 4.83 13.58 -1.56
N GLY A 52 5.03 14.33 -2.62
CA GLY A 52 4.21 15.50 -2.98
C GLY A 52 2.86 15.16 -3.65
N HIS A 53 2.49 13.89 -3.75
CA HIS A 53 1.29 13.39 -4.42
C HIS A 53 0.70 12.19 -3.68
N ALA A 54 -0.48 11.71 -4.07
CA ALA A 54 -1.09 10.50 -3.52
C ALA A 54 -0.20 9.26 -3.76
N PHE A 55 -0.30 8.24 -2.88
CA PHE A 55 0.44 7.00 -2.95
C PHE A 55 -0.49 5.79 -2.77
N PRO A 56 -0.44 4.75 -3.62
CA PRO A 56 0.34 4.68 -4.86
C PRO A 56 -0.19 5.64 -5.92
N THR A 57 0.68 6.10 -6.80
CA THR A 57 0.30 7.00 -7.89
C THR A 57 0.84 6.51 -9.23
N GLY A 58 0.41 7.16 -10.30
CA GLY A 58 0.82 6.84 -11.66
C GLY A 58 -0.24 6.08 -12.42
N ASP A 59 0.17 5.01 -13.07
CA ASP A 59 -0.71 4.20 -13.91
C ASP A 59 -1.67 3.30 -13.11
N LEU A 60 -2.58 2.66 -13.82
CA LEU A 60 -3.61 1.75 -13.31
C LEU A 60 -3.06 0.38 -12.90
N PHE A 61 -1.77 0.16 -13.15
CA PHE A 61 -1.10 -1.12 -12.94
C PHE A 61 -0.42 -1.22 -11.57
N ARG A 62 -0.79 -0.35 -10.61
CA ARG A 62 -0.18 -0.27 -9.28
C ARG A 62 -1.23 -0.26 -8.20
N ARG A 63 -0.95 -1.03 -7.13
CA ARG A 63 -1.79 -1.04 -5.93
C ARG A 63 -0.95 -1.21 -4.67
N LEU A 64 -1.51 -0.79 -3.55
CA LEU A 64 -1.12 -1.24 -2.22
C LEU A 64 -2.11 -2.32 -1.79
N ARG A 65 -1.60 -3.38 -1.21
CA ARG A 65 -2.41 -4.42 -0.62
C ARG A 65 -2.04 -4.59 0.84
N VAL A 66 -3.03 -4.49 1.70
CA VAL A 66 -2.91 -4.83 3.12
C VAL A 66 -3.43 -6.25 3.27
N LEU A 67 -2.61 -7.11 3.83
CA LEU A 67 -2.93 -8.51 4.10
C LEU A 67 -2.80 -8.73 5.60
N ALA A 68 -3.83 -9.27 6.23
CA ALA A 68 -3.77 -9.67 7.62
C ALA A 68 -4.21 -11.12 7.77
N ARG A 69 -3.58 -11.82 8.71
CA ARG A 69 -3.93 -13.19 9.10
C ARG A 69 -4.27 -13.17 10.57
N ASP A 70 -5.49 -13.60 10.90
CA ASP A 70 -5.96 -13.72 12.27
C ASP A 70 -5.38 -14.93 13.00
N ALA A 71 -5.78 -15.13 14.26
CA ALA A 71 -5.33 -16.24 15.12
C ALA A 71 -5.76 -17.60 14.59
N GLU A 72 -6.90 -17.67 13.90
CA GLU A 72 -7.45 -18.88 13.28
C GLU A 72 -6.82 -19.18 11.93
N GLY A 73 -5.98 -18.27 11.43
CA GLY A 73 -5.30 -18.40 10.14
C GLY A 73 -6.09 -17.86 8.95
N ASN A 74 -7.26 -17.24 9.17
CA ASN A 74 -8.03 -16.63 8.10
C ASN A 74 -7.30 -15.42 7.53
N LEU A 75 -7.37 -15.26 6.22
CA LEU A 75 -6.76 -14.16 5.50
C LEU A 75 -7.82 -13.10 5.21
N VAL A 76 -7.61 -11.88 5.71
CA VAL A 76 -8.38 -10.69 5.35
C VAL A 76 -7.50 -9.70 4.62
N SER A 77 -8.07 -8.97 3.67
CA SER A 77 -7.29 -8.02 2.87
C SER A 77 -8.07 -6.78 2.47
N ALA A 78 -7.33 -5.69 2.24
CA ALA A 78 -7.85 -4.48 1.63
C ALA A 78 -6.84 -3.94 0.60
N GLU A 79 -7.34 -3.19 -0.35
CA GLU A 79 -6.55 -2.67 -1.45
C GLU A 79 -6.77 -1.19 -1.65
N LEU A 80 -5.68 -0.49 -1.97
CA LEU A 80 -5.63 0.90 -2.35
C LEU A 80 -5.03 1.01 -3.75
N GLY A 81 -5.76 1.57 -4.68
CA GLY A 81 -5.30 1.72 -6.06
C GLY A 81 -6.34 2.45 -6.91
N ARG A 82 -6.05 2.65 -8.16
CA ARG A 82 -7.04 3.12 -9.13
C ARG A 82 -7.81 1.94 -9.68
N LYS A 83 -9.14 2.03 -9.64
CA LYS A 83 -10.01 1.21 -10.47
C LYS A 83 -10.47 2.03 -11.67
N THR A 84 -10.44 1.43 -12.83
CA THR A 84 -11.21 1.90 -13.98
C THR A 84 -12.39 0.99 -14.18
N LYS A 85 -13.59 1.56 -14.08
CA LYS A 85 -14.77 0.93 -14.68
C LYS A 85 -14.75 1.22 -16.17
N LEU A 86 -15.09 0.23 -16.96
CA LEU A 86 -15.52 0.44 -18.34
C LEU A 86 -16.84 1.20 -18.28
N GLY A 87 -16.81 2.52 -18.43
CA GLY A 87 -17.98 3.38 -18.35
C GLY A 87 -17.64 4.82 -17.93
N PRO A 88 -18.63 5.73 -17.91
CA PRO A 88 -18.39 7.15 -17.68
C PRO A 88 -17.99 7.53 -16.26
N THR A 89 -18.01 6.62 -15.31
CA THR A 89 -17.62 6.87 -13.92
C THR A 89 -16.36 6.08 -13.59
N ALA A 90 -15.23 6.78 -13.48
CA ALA A 90 -14.02 6.23 -12.90
C ALA A 90 -14.25 5.99 -11.40
N ASP A 91 -14.26 4.73 -10.99
CA ASP A 91 -14.26 4.36 -9.58
C ASP A 91 -12.81 4.44 -9.07
N ASN A 92 -12.53 5.48 -8.32
CA ASN A 92 -11.23 5.62 -7.68
C ASN A 92 -11.30 4.96 -6.31
N ARG A 93 -10.59 3.87 -6.13
CA ARG A 93 -10.35 3.32 -4.80
C ARG A 93 -9.67 4.35 -3.90
N PRO A 94 -9.89 4.26 -2.58
CA PRO A 94 -9.21 5.14 -1.68
C PRO A 94 -7.69 5.00 -1.85
N PHE A 95 -7.04 6.12 -2.11
CA PHE A 95 -5.59 6.26 -2.09
C PHE A 95 -5.16 6.78 -0.73
N VAL A 96 -3.90 6.58 -0.39
CA VAL A 96 -3.25 7.35 0.67
C VAL A 96 -3.21 8.82 0.22
N ARG A 97 -4.16 9.61 0.70
CA ARG A 97 -4.32 11.04 0.42
C ARG A 97 -4.14 11.85 1.70
N GLY A 98 -3.91 13.14 1.53
CA GLY A 98 -3.68 14.02 2.68
C GLY A 98 -2.45 13.60 3.47
N ASP A 99 -2.44 13.88 4.76
CA ASP A 99 -1.30 13.58 5.63
C ASP A 99 -1.41 12.19 6.26
N GLN A 100 -2.63 11.66 6.41
CA GLN A 100 -2.90 10.37 7.03
C GLN A 100 -4.11 9.67 6.39
N THR A 101 -4.02 8.36 6.28
CA THR A 101 -5.12 7.46 5.85
C THR A 101 -5.06 6.20 6.71
N ALA A 102 -6.20 5.70 7.16
CA ALA A 102 -6.30 4.46 7.91
C ALA A 102 -7.16 3.43 7.15
N ILE A 103 -6.76 2.16 7.24
CA ILE A 103 -7.51 0.99 6.77
C ILE A 103 -7.82 0.13 7.97
N ARG A 104 -9.04 -0.35 8.05
CA ARG A 104 -9.54 -1.23 9.11
C ARG A 104 -9.85 -2.61 8.53
N LEU A 105 -9.36 -3.64 9.20
CA LEU A 105 -9.60 -5.04 8.84
C LEU A 105 -10.08 -5.81 10.07
N PRO A 106 -11.15 -6.60 9.97
CA PRO A 106 -11.61 -7.43 11.08
C PRO A 106 -10.62 -8.57 11.32
N ILE A 107 -10.10 -8.69 12.54
CA ILE A 107 -9.15 -9.73 12.95
C ILE A 107 -9.58 -10.48 14.21
N GLY A 108 -10.75 -10.15 14.78
CA GLY A 108 -11.20 -10.70 16.05
C GLY A 108 -10.31 -10.30 17.23
N SER A 109 -10.50 -10.97 18.37
CA SER A 109 -9.80 -10.67 19.63
C SER A 109 -8.42 -11.33 19.74
N GLY A 110 -8.13 -12.35 18.92
CA GLY A 110 -6.87 -13.11 18.92
C GLY A 110 -5.69 -12.34 18.36
N ALA A 111 -4.49 -12.90 18.46
CA ALA A 111 -3.30 -12.34 17.85
C ALA A 111 -3.45 -12.31 16.32
N ALA A 112 -2.81 -11.34 15.67
CA ALA A 112 -2.83 -11.26 14.21
C ALA A 112 -1.47 -10.83 13.68
N THR A 113 -1.19 -11.19 12.44
CA THR A 113 -0.04 -10.69 11.70
C THR A 113 -0.49 -9.90 10.50
N PHE A 114 0.30 -8.92 10.08
CA PHE A 114 0.00 -8.17 8.88
C PHE A 114 1.23 -7.92 8.02
N ARG A 115 0.99 -7.66 6.76
CA ARG A 115 1.97 -7.10 5.84
C ARG A 115 1.29 -6.15 4.85
N VAL A 116 2.04 -5.15 4.45
CA VAL A 116 1.63 -4.19 3.43
C VAL A 116 2.57 -4.34 2.25
N VAL A 117 2.02 -4.58 1.08
CA VAL A 117 2.78 -4.79 -0.15
C VAL A 117 2.38 -3.77 -1.21
N TYR A 118 3.38 -3.29 -1.93
CA TYR A 118 3.19 -2.56 -3.17
C TYR A 118 3.30 -3.57 -4.31
N GLU A 119 2.29 -3.63 -5.15
CA GLU A 119 2.22 -4.57 -6.26
C GLU A 119 2.09 -3.85 -7.60
N ARG A 120 2.77 -4.41 -8.59
CA ARG A 120 2.53 -4.11 -10.00
C ARG A 120 1.75 -5.26 -10.61
N VAL A 121 0.71 -4.92 -11.34
CA VAL A 121 -0.17 -5.91 -11.97
C VAL A 121 -0.08 -5.78 -13.49
N GLN A 122 -0.26 -6.88 -14.20
CA GLN A 122 -0.15 -6.91 -15.65
C GLN A 122 -1.33 -6.22 -16.34
N HIS A 123 -2.50 -6.25 -15.71
CA HIS A 123 -3.72 -5.64 -16.22
C HIS A 123 -4.22 -4.54 -15.30
N PRO A 124 -4.93 -3.52 -15.83
CA PRO A 124 -5.61 -2.55 -15.01
C PRO A 124 -6.53 -3.26 -14.01
N LEU A 125 -6.61 -2.70 -12.79
CA LEU A 125 -7.50 -3.24 -11.78
C LEU A 125 -8.96 -3.07 -12.23
N THR A 126 -9.64 -4.19 -12.41
CA THR A 126 -11.07 -4.29 -12.68
C THR A 126 -11.83 -4.58 -11.38
N GLU A 127 -13.13 -4.81 -11.46
CA GLU A 127 -13.93 -5.21 -10.30
C GLU A 127 -13.54 -6.59 -9.76
N ASP A 128 -13.16 -7.50 -10.65
CA ASP A 128 -12.66 -8.83 -10.28
C ASP A 128 -11.14 -8.81 -10.14
N GLU A 129 -10.69 -8.72 -8.91
CA GLU A 129 -9.27 -8.69 -8.56
C GLU A 129 -8.63 -10.06 -8.45
N SER A 130 -9.43 -11.11 -8.45
CA SER A 130 -8.95 -12.50 -8.45
C SER A 130 -8.15 -12.83 -9.72
N VAL A 131 -8.41 -12.10 -10.80
CA VAL A 131 -7.71 -12.26 -12.09
C VAL A 131 -6.47 -11.37 -12.25
N ALA A 132 -6.14 -10.55 -11.25
CA ALA A 132 -4.98 -9.68 -11.32
C ALA A 132 -3.68 -10.49 -11.26
N ILE A 133 -2.91 -10.49 -12.35
CA ILE A 133 -1.59 -11.11 -12.40
C ILE A 133 -0.57 -10.14 -11.81
N VAL A 134 0.00 -10.50 -10.66
CA VAL A 134 1.06 -9.70 -10.02
C VAL A 134 2.39 -10.00 -10.69
N THR A 135 3.01 -8.99 -11.28
CA THR A 135 4.32 -9.08 -11.95
C THR A 135 5.48 -8.71 -11.05
N GLU A 136 5.23 -7.89 -10.03
CA GLU A 136 6.23 -7.45 -9.07
C GLU A 136 5.55 -7.14 -7.74
N SER A 137 6.18 -7.52 -6.64
CA SER A 137 5.70 -7.24 -5.29
C SER A 137 6.85 -6.78 -4.40
N VAL A 138 6.64 -5.67 -3.71
CA VAL A 138 7.60 -5.10 -2.76
C VAL A 138 6.92 -4.96 -1.40
N GLU A 139 7.43 -5.66 -0.40
CA GLU A 139 6.96 -5.50 0.97
C GLU A 139 7.42 -4.16 1.54
N LEU A 140 6.46 -3.35 1.95
CA LEU A 140 6.69 -2.03 2.53
C LEU A 140 6.74 -2.06 4.06
N ALA A 141 5.89 -2.89 4.68
CA ALA A 141 5.82 -3.06 6.13
C ALA A 141 5.28 -4.45 6.47
N ARG A 142 5.65 -4.92 7.66
CA ARG A 142 5.07 -6.10 8.31
C ARG A 142 5.04 -5.89 9.83
N GLY A 143 4.19 -6.62 10.52
CA GLY A 143 4.14 -6.62 11.96
C GLY A 143 3.23 -7.70 12.52
N ALA A 144 3.23 -7.79 13.84
CA ALA A 144 2.30 -8.60 14.61
C ALA A 144 1.51 -7.70 15.56
N ILE A 145 0.29 -8.10 15.82
CA ILE A 145 -0.62 -7.47 16.77
C ILE A 145 -0.97 -8.51 17.82
N GLU A 146 -0.75 -8.18 19.07
CA GLU A 146 -1.05 -9.09 20.18
C GLU A 146 -2.56 -9.28 20.34
N ALA A 147 -2.94 -10.40 20.96
CA ALA A 147 -4.31 -10.64 21.36
C ALA A 147 -4.80 -9.53 22.29
N ARG A 148 -6.09 -9.25 22.24
CA ARG A 148 -6.73 -8.35 23.20
C ARG A 148 -6.64 -8.98 24.59
N GLY A 149 -6.09 -8.25 25.56
CA GLY A 149 -6.10 -8.68 26.95
C GLY A 149 -7.53 -8.92 27.44
N LEU A 150 -7.75 -10.01 28.15
CA LEU A 150 -9.00 -10.22 28.89
C LEU A 150 -8.96 -9.23 30.06
N GLU A 151 -9.75 -8.17 30.00
CA GLU A 151 -10.06 -7.32 31.16
C GLU A 151 -11.13 -7.99 32.01
#